data_940434e558b3952d68bce8b9246bcbc6
#
_entry.id   940434e558b3952d68bce8b9246bcbc6
#
_cell.length_a   1.000
_cell.length_b   1.000
_cell.length_c   1.000
_cell.angle_alpha   90.00
_cell.angle_beta   90.00
_cell.angle_gamma   90.00
#
_symmetry.space_group_name_H-M   'P 1'
#
loop_
_entity.id
_entity.type
_entity.pdbx_description
1 polymer ?
#
loop_
_entity_poly.entity_id
_entity_poly.type
_entity_poly.pdbx_seq_one_letter_code
_entity_poly.pdbx_strand_id
1 'polypeptide(L)'
;MILEVDGVDTFYGETQALFGASLAIEHAKVFALLGPNGAGKTTMLRSILGLTRPRRGAVRFDGHDVTRNPTHEIARAGIGWVPDDRRLCPTLSVARNLSIAQKRTRFRNWSVKEAAAIFSPLEYLMERDCENLSGGEMQMVAIARALVGSPGLVLFDEPSQGLAPKIVGDVLATILRMKDEGIASLVVEQNAEIALSVADHAAVIDRGRIVWTGEAATLRDDRGLRQRLLGVQ
;
A
#
# COMPACT_ATOMS: atom_id res chain seq x y z
N MET A 1 6.75 -15.58 -4.85
CA MET A 1 6.23 -14.20 -4.91
C MET A 1 4.92 -14.11 -4.18
N ILE A 2 4.67 -13.03 -3.43
CA ILE A 2 3.35 -12.77 -2.84
C ILE A 2 2.43 -12.05 -3.85
N LEU A 3 2.98 -11.18 -4.68
CA LEU A 3 2.27 -10.48 -5.74
C LEU A 3 3.06 -10.52 -7.05
N GLU A 4 2.38 -10.80 -8.14
CA GLU A 4 2.90 -10.68 -9.49
C GLU A 4 1.90 -9.93 -10.34
N VAL A 5 2.34 -8.84 -10.94
CA VAL A 5 1.61 -8.06 -11.95
C VAL A 5 2.36 -8.24 -13.26
N ASP A 6 1.71 -8.79 -14.26
CA ASP A 6 2.34 -9.18 -15.52
C ASP A 6 1.66 -8.49 -16.71
N GLY A 7 2.35 -7.56 -17.32
CA GLY A 7 1.97 -6.90 -18.56
C GLY A 7 0.59 -6.22 -18.55
N VAL A 8 0.19 -5.58 -17.46
CA VAL A 8 -1.17 -5.04 -17.34
C VAL A 8 -1.37 -3.78 -18.17
N ASP A 9 -2.44 -3.78 -18.99
CA ASP A 9 -3.01 -2.62 -19.67
C ASP A 9 -4.31 -2.22 -18.98
N THR A 10 -4.34 -1.06 -18.33
CA THR A 10 -5.50 -0.56 -17.59
C THR A 10 -6.05 0.71 -18.19
N PHE A 11 -7.38 0.82 -18.23
CA PHE A 11 -8.09 1.89 -18.90
C PHE A 11 -9.16 2.52 -17.99
N TYR A 12 -9.37 3.82 -18.17
CA TYR A 12 -10.56 4.55 -17.71
C TYR A 12 -11.39 4.96 -18.93
N GLY A 13 -12.50 4.23 -19.17
CA GLY A 13 -13.21 4.35 -20.46
C GLY A 13 -12.26 3.98 -21.61
N GLU A 14 -12.06 4.89 -22.55
CA GLU A 14 -11.13 4.69 -23.68
C GLU A 14 -9.71 5.19 -23.41
N THR A 15 -9.48 5.88 -22.29
CA THR A 15 -8.15 6.40 -21.95
C THR A 15 -7.31 5.34 -21.28
N GLN A 16 -6.21 4.96 -21.90
CA GLN A 16 -5.25 4.02 -21.32
C GLN A 16 -4.38 4.72 -20.27
N ALA A 17 -4.28 4.14 -19.09
CA ALA A 17 -3.52 4.66 -17.97
C ALA A 17 -2.29 3.81 -17.61
N LEU A 18 -2.33 2.49 -17.87
CA LEU A 18 -1.15 1.61 -17.74
C LEU A 18 -0.89 0.91 -19.06
N PHE A 19 0.38 0.78 -19.43
CA PHE A 19 0.83 0.28 -20.71
C PHE A 19 1.83 -0.88 -20.49
N GLY A 20 1.34 -2.11 -20.41
CA GLY A 20 2.13 -3.31 -20.21
C GLY A 20 2.94 -3.29 -18.92
N ALA A 21 2.40 -2.70 -17.86
CA ALA A 21 3.13 -2.50 -16.62
C ALA A 21 3.28 -3.81 -15.85
N SER A 22 4.50 -4.09 -15.36
CA SER A 22 4.83 -5.32 -14.63
C SER A 22 5.62 -5.00 -13.37
N LEU A 23 5.33 -5.71 -12.28
CA LEU A 23 6.12 -5.72 -11.06
C LEU A 23 5.91 -7.04 -10.29
N ALA A 24 6.86 -7.40 -9.43
CA ALA A 24 6.75 -8.57 -8.59
C ALA A 24 7.25 -8.25 -7.18
N ILE A 25 6.55 -8.79 -6.17
CA ILE A 25 6.85 -8.57 -4.76
C ILE A 25 7.03 -9.92 -4.09
N GLU A 26 8.11 -10.08 -3.34
CA GLU A 26 8.37 -11.27 -2.55
C GLU A 26 7.61 -11.23 -1.21
N HIS A 27 7.46 -12.41 -0.58
CA HIS A 27 6.93 -12.49 0.78
C HIS A 27 7.80 -11.72 1.76
N ALA A 28 7.18 -11.04 2.72
CA ALA A 28 7.86 -10.30 3.77
C ALA A 28 8.87 -9.25 3.24
N LYS A 29 8.57 -8.65 2.10
CA LYS A 29 9.38 -7.57 1.51
C LYS A 29 8.59 -6.28 1.36
N VAL A 30 9.28 -5.17 1.48
CA VAL A 30 8.76 -3.84 1.19
C VAL A 30 9.20 -3.44 -0.22
N PHE A 31 8.23 -3.15 -1.07
CA PHE A 31 8.43 -2.70 -2.44
C PHE A 31 7.95 -1.25 -2.59
N ALA A 32 8.79 -0.37 -3.08
CA ALA A 32 8.44 1.02 -3.37
C ALA A 32 8.05 1.20 -4.85
N LEU A 33 6.90 1.80 -5.12
CA LEU A 33 6.52 2.26 -6.46
C LEU A 33 6.58 3.78 -6.49
N LEU A 34 7.56 4.31 -7.19
CA LEU A 34 7.89 5.72 -7.26
C LEU A 34 7.49 6.34 -8.59
N GLY A 35 7.19 7.61 -8.60
CA GLY A 35 6.91 8.35 -9.84
C GLY A 35 6.14 9.63 -9.55
N PRO A 36 6.09 10.57 -10.53
CA PRO A 36 5.38 11.83 -10.39
C PRO A 36 3.86 11.63 -10.26
N ASN A 37 3.15 12.70 -9.90
CA ASN A 37 1.70 12.70 -9.91
C ASN A 37 1.18 12.45 -11.32
N GLY A 38 0.13 11.61 -11.42
CA GLY A 38 -0.42 11.20 -12.71
C GLY A 38 0.37 10.13 -13.47
N ALA A 39 1.49 9.63 -12.93
CA ALA A 39 2.30 8.59 -13.60
C ALA A 39 1.60 7.21 -13.69
N GLY A 40 0.53 6.97 -12.92
CA GLY A 40 -0.19 5.69 -12.93
C GLY A 40 -0.07 4.89 -11.63
N LYS A 41 0.53 5.45 -10.57
CA LYS A 41 0.75 4.78 -9.27
C LYS A 41 -0.56 4.25 -8.66
N THR A 42 -1.52 5.13 -8.39
CA THR A 42 -2.84 4.75 -7.84
C THR A 42 -3.61 3.84 -8.81
N THR A 43 -3.42 3.99 -10.13
CA THR A 43 -4.02 3.07 -11.12
C THR A 43 -3.45 1.67 -10.98
N MET A 44 -2.16 1.52 -10.70
CA MET A 44 -1.55 0.21 -10.41
C MET A 44 -2.21 -0.43 -9.18
N LEU A 45 -2.35 0.30 -8.07
CA LEU A 45 -3.05 -0.21 -6.87
C LEU A 45 -4.50 -0.61 -7.17
N ARG A 46 -5.23 0.24 -7.92
CA ARG A 46 -6.63 -0.04 -8.31
C ARG A 46 -6.74 -1.25 -9.23
N SER A 47 -5.74 -1.50 -10.07
CA SER A 47 -5.69 -2.69 -10.93
C SER A 47 -5.49 -3.95 -10.10
N ILE A 48 -4.57 -3.93 -9.14
CA ILE A 48 -4.31 -5.03 -8.20
C ILE A 48 -5.56 -5.36 -7.38
N LEU A 49 -6.28 -4.34 -6.92
CA LEU A 49 -7.49 -4.47 -6.10
C LEU A 49 -8.76 -4.85 -6.90
N GLY A 50 -8.68 -4.93 -8.23
CA GLY A 50 -9.83 -5.19 -9.07
C GLY A 50 -10.86 -4.05 -9.11
N LEU A 51 -10.50 -2.85 -8.60
CA LEU A 51 -11.31 -1.63 -8.68
C LEU A 51 -11.34 -1.04 -10.10
N THR A 52 -10.23 -1.17 -10.82
CA THR A 52 -10.12 -0.83 -12.24
C THR A 52 -9.43 -2.01 -12.92
N ARG A 53 -10.22 -2.97 -13.39
CA ARG A 53 -9.67 -4.22 -13.94
C ARG A 53 -8.86 -3.98 -15.20
N PRO A 54 -7.66 -4.58 -15.33
CA PRO A 54 -6.88 -4.48 -16.56
C PRO A 54 -7.62 -5.16 -17.72
N ARG A 55 -7.53 -4.57 -18.91
CA ARG A 55 -8.06 -5.17 -20.14
C ARG A 55 -7.15 -6.30 -20.66
N ARG A 56 -5.82 -6.20 -20.40
CA ARG A 56 -4.81 -7.19 -20.74
C ARG A 56 -3.84 -7.40 -19.58
N GLY A 57 -3.07 -8.47 -19.64
CA GLY A 57 -2.16 -8.86 -18.58
C GLY A 57 -2.84 -9.62 -17.46
N ALA A 58 -2.10 -9.90 -16.40
CA ALA A 58 -2.55 -10.70 -15.28
C ALA A 58 -2.08 -10.13 -13.94
N VAL A 59 -2.86 -10.36 -12.89
CA VAL A 59 -2.50 -10.11 -11.49
C VAL A 59 -2.63 -11.43 -10.74
N ARG A 60 -1.52 -11.89 -10.14
CA ARG A 60 -1.51 -13.09 -9.31
C ARG A 60 -1.15 -12.71 -7.88
N PHE A 61 -1.91 -13.24 -6.94
CA PHE A 61 -1.66 -13.08 -5.51
C PHE A 61 -1.39 -14.45 -4.90
N ASP A 62 -0.21 -14.63 -4.34
CA ASP A 62 0.31 -15.86 -3.75
C ASP A 62 0.05 -17.10 -4.65
N GLY A 63 0.45 -16.96 -5.93
CA GLY A 63 0.33 -17.98 -6.96
C GLY A 63 -1.05 -18.13 -7.61
N HIS A 64 -2.09 -17.42 -7.11
CA HIS A 64 -3.46 -17.52 -7.64
C HIS A 64 -3.79 -16.32 -8.54
N ASP A 65 -4.34 -16.57 -9.72
CA ASP A 65 -4.82 -15.51 -10.60
C ASP A 65 -6.05 -14.84 -9.99
N VAL A 66 -5.93 -13.53 -9.71
CA VAL A 66 -7.00 -12.69 -9.15
C VAL A 66 -7.45 -11.60 -10.11
N THR A 67 -6.98 -11.63 -11.35
CA THR A 67 -7.21 -10.58 -12.36
C THR A 67 -8.67 -10.22 -12.54
N ARG A 68 -9.53 -11.23 -12.53
CA ARG A 68 -10.98 -11.07 -12.77
C ARG A 68 -11.82 -11.12 -11.51
N ASN A 69 -11.21 -11.37 -10.35
CA ASN A 69 -11.93 -11.47 -9.08
C ASN A 69 -12.54 -10.12 -8.69
N PRO A 70 -13.71 -10.11 -8.05
CA PRO A 70 -14.24 -8.89 -7.45
C PRO A 70 -13.40 -8.45 -6.26
N THR A 71 -13.35 -7.15 -6.00
CA THR A 71 -12.49 -6.54 -4.95
C THR A 71 -12.65 -7.20 -3.57
N HIS A 72 -13.88 -7.61 -3.20
CA HIS A 72 -14.11 -8.24 -1.91
C HIS A 72 -13.48 -9.65 -1.79
N GLU A 73 -13.34 -10.39 -2.88
CA GLU A 73 -12.63 -11.67 -2.90
C GLU A 73 -11.11 -11.46 -2.81
N ILE A 74 -10.58 -10.47 -3.53
CA ILE A 74 -9.17 -10.05 -3.45
C ILE A 74 -8.83 -9.65 -2.02
N ALA A 75 -9.70 -8.86 -1.39
CA ALA A 75 -9.54 -8.50 0.01
C ALA A 75 -9.59 -9.73 0.93
N ARG A 76 -10.51 -10.67 0.70
CA ARG A 76 -10.60 -11.93 1.48
C ARG A 76 -9.43 -12.87 1.24
N ALA A 77 -8.78 -12.81 0.10
CA ALA A 77 -7.56 -13.56 -0.17
C ALA A 77 -6.38 -13.08 0.69
N GLY A 78 -6.40 -11.84 1.20
CA GLY A 78 -5.39 -11.32 2.12
C GLY A 78 -4.65 -10.08 1.60
N ILE A 79 -5.23 -9.32 0.68
CA ILE A 79 -4.71 -8.00 0.30
C ILE A 79 -5.42 -6.93 1.15
N GLY A 80 -4.64 -6.18 1.93
CA GLY A 80 -5.08 -4.98 2.64
C GLY A 80 -4.79 -3.71 1.81
N TRP A 81 -5.53 -2.64 2.07
CA TRP A 81 -5.32 -1.35 1.41
C TRP A 81 -5.46 -0.19 2.39
N VAL A 82 -4.49 0.70 2.36
CA VAL A 82 -4.48 1.99 3.07
C VAL A 82 -4.49 3.08 1.98
N PRO A 83 -5.67 3.63 1.63
CA PRO A 83 -5.80 4.67 0.62
C PRO A 83 -5.31 6.03 1.15
N ASP A 84 -4.99 6.95 0.23
CA ASP A 84 -4.57 8.33 0.51
C ASP A 84 -5.61 9.13 1.33
N ASP A 85 -6.89 8.91 1.04
CA ASP A 85 -8.03 9.52 1.76
C ASP A 85 -8.46 8.75 3.03
N ARG A 86 -7.72 7.71 3.43
CA ARG A 86 -7.87 6.85 4.62
C ARG A 86 -9.19 6.10 4.73
N ARG A 87 -10.28 6.61 4.17
CA ARG A 87 -11.64 6.03 4.08
C ARG A 87 -12.16 5.44 5.39
N LEU A 88 -11.98 6.15 6.49
CA LEU A 88 -12.60 5.77 7.75
C LEU A 88 -14.11 6.07 7.72
N CYS A 89 -14.89 5.33 8.51
CA CYS A 89 -16.29 5.67 8.77
C CYS A 89 -16.32 6.77 9.83
N PRO A 90 -16.62 8.03 9.49
CA PRO A 90 -16.36 9.16 10.39
C PRO A 90 -17.22 9.11 11.67
N THR A 91 -18.46 8.67 11.57
CA THR A 91 -19.43 8.56 12.68
C THR A 91 -19.29 7.30 13.53
N LEU A 92 -18.31 6.46 13.23
CA LEU A 92 -18.00 5.28 14.03
C LEU A 92 -16.74 5.52 14.86
N SER A 93 -16.74 4.97 16.07
CA SER A 93 -15.55 4.99 16.93
C SER A 93 -14.39 4.20 16.29
N VAL A 94 -13.17 4.47 16.75
CA VAL A 94 -11.97 3.72 16.33
C VAL A 94 -12.19 2.22 16.50
N ALA A 95 -12.69 1.78 17.68
CA ALA A 95 -12.96 0.37 17.95
C ALA A 95 -13.90 -0.25 16.91
N ARG A 96 -14.97 0.47 16.53
CA ARG A 96 -15.93 -0.01 15.52
C ARG A 96 -15.32 -0.01 14.13
N ASN A 97 -14.55 1.02 13.75
CA ASN A 97 -13.81 1.06 12.47
C ASN A 97 -12.85 -0.14 12.33
N LEU A 98 -12.19 -0.55 13.41
CA LEU A 98 -11.33 -1.73 13.41
C LEU A 98 -12.18 -3.02 13.34
N SER A 99 -13.23 -3.13 14.14
CA SER A 99 -14.04 -4.35 14.24
C SER A 99 -14.72 -4.74 12.93
N ILE A 100 -15.25 -3.77 12.16
CA ILE A 100 -15.90 -4.06 10.87
C ILE A 100 -14.93 -4.60 9.80
N ALA A 101 -13.62 -4.42 9.98
CA ALA A 101 -12.60 -4.92 9.07
C ALA A 101 -12.15 -6.35 9.39
N GLN A 102 -12.57 -6.89 10.54
CA GLN A 102 -12.18 -8.24 10.96
C GLN A 102 -12.61 -9.28 9.92
N LYS A 103 -11.64 -10.06 9.51
CA LYS A 103 -11.86 -11.23 8.67
C LYS A 103 -10.74 -12.24 8.90
N ARG A 104 -10.99 -13.48 8.56
CA ARG A 104 -9.97 -14.53 8.54
C ARG A 104 -9.47 -14.71 7.12
N THR A 105 -8.16 -14.79 6.98
CA THR A 105 -7.47 -15.18 5.76
C THR A 105 -6.59 -16.39 6.08
N ARG A 106 -5.79 -16.85 5.13
CA ARG A 106 -4.78 -17.90 5.39
C ARG A 106 -3.51 -17.36 6.08
N PHE A 107 -3.37 -16.05 6.21
CA PHE A 107 -2.24 -15.38 6.85
C PHE A 107 -2.49 -15.23 8.36
N ARG A 108 -1.46 -14.72 9.09
CA ARG A 108 -1.57 -14.47 10.52
C ARG A 108 -2.84 -13.69 10.85
N ASN A 109 -3.59 -14.20 11.81
CA ASN A 109 -4.80 -13.53 12.28
C ASN A 109 -4.44 -12.42 13.28
N TRP A 110 -4.94 -11.21 13.05
CA TRP A 110 -4.73 -10.05 13.90
C TRP A 110 -6.01 -9.73 14.66
N SER A 111 -5.94 -9.71 15.97
CA SER A 111 -7.03 -9.16 16.80
C SER A 111 -7.03 -7.63 16.75
N VAL A 112 -8.17 -7.02 17.08
CA VAL A 112 -8.28 -5.56 17.21
C VAL A 112 -7.27 -5.03 18.25
N LYS A 113 -7.07 -5.76 19.36
CA LYS A 113 -6.12 -5.39 20.42
C LYS A 113 -4.67 -5.38 19.90
N GLU A 114 -4.25 -6.42 19.18
CA GLU A 114 -2.89 -6.48 18.62
C GLU A 114 -2.65 -5.38 17.58
N ALA A 115 -3.62 -5.15 16.70
CA ALA A 115 -3.52 -4.11 15.68
C ALA A 115 -3.51 -2.70 16.28
N ALA A 116 -4.31 -2.45 17.32
CA ALA A 116 -4.30 -1.18 18.04
C ALA A 116 -2.96 -0.95 18.77
N ALA A 117 -2.38 -1.98 19.37
CA ALA A 117 -1.11 -1.90 20.12
C ALA A 117 0.12 -1.59 19.24
N ILE A 118 -0.03 -1.55 17.89
CA ILE A 118 1.04 -1.10 17.00
C ILE A 118 1.32 0.40 17.16
N PHE A 119 0.26 1.18 17.44
CA PHE A 119 0.36 2.61 17.68
C PHE A 119 -0.13 2.92 19.09
N SER A 120 0.77 3.27 20.02
CA SER A 120 0.41 3.61 21.40
C SER A 120 -0.77 4.59 21.53
N PRO A 121 -0.93 5.63 20.65
CA PRO A 121 -2.07 6.52 20.73
C PRO A 121 -3.43 5.84 20.54
N LEU A 122 -3.52 4.73 19.81
CA LEU A 122 -4.80 4.07 19.55
C LEU A 122 -5.43 3.47 20.79
N GLU A 123 -4.65 3.11 21.82
CA GLU A 123 -5.17 2.50 23.06
C GLU A 123 -6.19 3.40 23.78
N TYR A 124 -5.94 4.72 23.78
CA TYR A 124 -6.85 5.69 24.42
C TYR A 124 -7.80 6.40 23.45
N LEU A 125 -7.69 6.12 22.16
CA LEU A 125 -8.58 6.66 21.13
C LEU A 125 -9.74 5.73 20.77
N MET A 126 -9.77 4.51 21.30
CA MET A 126 -10.69 3.44 20.89
C MET A 126 -12.17 3.85 20.88
N GLU A 127 -12.60 4.64 21.86
CA GLU A 127 -14.01 5.09 22.00
C GLU A 127 -14.28 6.42 21.28
N ARG A 128 -13.25 7.07 20.69
CA ARG A 128 -13.42 8.34 19.99
C ARG A 128 -13.94 8.10 18.56
N ASP A 129 -14.91 8.91 18.14
CA ASP A 129 -15.40 8.90 16.76
C ASP A 129 -14.31 9.41 15.79
N CYS A 130 -14.21 8.78 14.63
CA CYS A 130 -13.12 9.05 13.71
C CYS A 130 -13.14 10.45 13.08
N GLU A 131 -14.29 11.13 13.05
CA GLU A 131 -14.39 12.53 12.62
C GLU A 131 -13.66 13.52 13.55
N ASN A 132 -13.41 13.12 14.79
CA ASN A 132 -12.73 13.93 15.81
C ASN A 132 -11.22 13.64 15.91
N LEU A 133 -10.67 12.88 14.98
CA LEU A 133 -9.25 12.53 14.95
C LEU A 133 -8.44 13.51 14.10
N SER A 134 -7.20 13.74 14.51
CA SER A 134 -6.22 14.42 13.66
C SER A 134 -5.87 13.56 12.44
N GLY A 135 -5.30 14.18 11.39
CA GLY A 135 -4.85 13.47 10.19
C GLY A 135 -3.87 12.31 10.48
N GLY A 136 -2.98 12.49 11.45
CA GLY A 136 -2.04 11.45 11.88
C GLY A 136 -2.73 10.29 12.60
N GLU A 137 -3.66 10.59 13.51
CA GLU A 137 -4.45 9.57 14.20
C GLU A 137 -5.34 8.79 13.22
N MET A 138 -5.96 9.46 12.24
CA MET A 138 -6.70 8.78 11.17
C MET A 138 -5.82 7.84 10.36
N GLN A 139 -4.57 8.21 10.08
CA GLN A 139 -3.62 7.35 9.37
C GLN A 139 -3.29 6.10 10.17
N MET A 140 -3.04 6.25 11.48
CA MET A 140 -2.79 5.12 12.39
C MET A 140 -3.99 4.16 12.42
N VAL A 141 -5.22 4.68 12.50
CA VAL A 141 -6.45 3.87 12.44
C VAL A 141 -6.59 3.15 11.10
N ALA A 142 -6.30 3.81 9.98
CA ALA A 142 -6.38 3.20 8.65
C ALA A 142 -5.40 2.02 8.50
N ILE A 143 -4.18 2.16 9.02
CA ILE A 143 -3.16 1.09 9.01
C ILE A 143 -3.59 -0.05 9.93
N ALA A 144 -4.00 0.25 11.17
CA ALA A 144 -4.49 -0.77 12.12
C ALA A 144 -5.70 -1.52 11.55
N ARG A 145 -6.62 -0.83 10.86
CA ARG A 145 -7.76 -1.44 10.18
C ARG A 145 -7.35 -2.39 9.06
N ALA A 146 -6.32 -2.04 8.29
CA ALA A 146 -5.78 -2.95 7.28
C ALA A 146 -5.21 -4.23 7.91
N LEU A 147 -4.52 -4.12 9.04
CA LEU A 147 -3.95 -5.25 9.79
C LEU A 147 -5.01 -6.18 10.37
N VAL A 148 -6.07 -5.63 10.96
CA VAL A 148 -7.22 -6.42 11.49
C VAL A 148 -7.84 -7.29 10.39
N GLY A 149 -7.69 -6.88 9.13
CA GLY A 149 -8.05 -7.69 7.96
C GLY A 149 -7.15 -8.91 7.73
N SER A 150 -6.16 -9.18 8.57
CA SER A 150 -5.25 -10.34 8.49
C SER A 150 -4.57 -10.47 7.12
N PRO A 151 -3.85 -9.43 6.64
CA PRO A 151 -3.28 -9.40 5.31
C PRO A 151 -1.95 -10.18 5.22
N GLY A 152 -1.67 -10.73 4.03
CA GLY A 152 -0.32 -11.14 3.63
C GLY A 152 0.41 -10.04 2.86
N LEU A 153 -0.35 -9.08 2.29
CA LEU A 153 0.17 -7.92 1.58
C LEU A 153 -0.67 -6.69 1.92
N VAL A 154 -0.03 -5.56 2.20
CA VAL A 154 -0.69 -4.27 2.36
C VAL A 154 -0.23 -3.30 1.26
N LEU A 155 -1.19 -2.69 0.60
CA LEU A 155 -0.98 -1.63 -0.39
C LEU A 155 -1.14 -0.29 0.30
N PHE A 156 -0.14 0.58 0.22
CA PHE A 156 -0.16 1.94 0.77
C PHE A 156 -0.16 2.95 -0.36
N ASP A 157 -1.15 3.82 -0.40
CA ASP A 157 -1.25 4.92 -1.38
C ASP A 157 -0.88 6.24 -0.69
N GLU A 158 0.32 6.73 -0.95
CA GLU A 158 0.91 7.96 -0.41
C GLU A 158 0.77 8.10 1.13
N PRO A 159 1.23 7.11 1.92
CA PRO A 159 0.98 7.04 3.36
C PRO A 159 1.60 8.19 4.17
N SER A 160 2.56 8.93 3.61
CA SER A 160 3.22 10.06 4.26
C SER A 160 2.54 11.41 3.98
N GLN A 161 1.60 11.47 3.02
CA GLN A 161 1.06 12.73 2.52
C GLN A 161 0.30 13.51 3.61
N GLY A 162 0.69 14.78 3.78
CA GLY A 162 0.03 15.69 4.71
C GLY A 162 0.25 15.38 6.19
N LEU A 163 1.25 14.55 6.52
CA LEU A 163 1.58 14.17 7.90
C LEU A 163 2.80 14.96 8.42
N ALA A 164 2.80 15.19 9.74
CA ALA A 164 3.97 15.74 10.42
C ALA A 164 5.14 14.72 10.40
N PRO A 165 6.40 15.16 10.35
CA PRO A 165 7.57 14.28 10.24
C PRO A 165 7.63 13.16 11.27
N LYS A 166 7.21 13.43 12.51
CA LYS A 166 7.14 12.42 13.57
C LYS A 166 6.18 11.28 13.20
N ILE A 167 4.99 11.61 12.69
CA ILE A 167 3.99 10.62 12.31
C ILE A 167 4.46 9.81 11.09
N VAL A 168 5.14 10.45 10.14
CA VAL A 168 5.78 9.74 9.02
C VAL A 168 6.76 8.70 9.56
N GLY A 169 7.61 9.06 10.54
CA GLY A 169 8.51 8.11 11.20
C GLY A 169 7.78 6.92 11.83
N ASP A 170 6.67 7.17 12.54
CA ASP A 170 5.86 6.11 13.16
C ASP A 170 5.23 5.18 12.10
N VAL A 171 4.77 5.72 10.97
CA VAL A 171 4.23 4.94 9.83
C VAL A 171 5.32 4.06 9.22
N LEU A 172 6.51 4.60 8.97
CA LEU A 172 7.63 3.85 8.40
C LEU A 172 8.10 2.73 9.34
N ALA A 173 8.22 3.02 10.65
CA ALA A 173 8.53 2.01 11.66
C ALA A 173 7.48 0.88 11.69
N THR A 174 6.20 1.23 11.50
CA THR A 174 5.12 0.25 11.42
C THR A 174 5.24 -0.64 10.18
N ILE A 175 5.57 -0.08 9.01
CA ILE A 175 5.81 -0.85 7.78
C ILE A 175 6.95 -1.86 7.99
N LEU A 176 8.05 -1.45 8.63
CA LEU A 176 9.16 -2.35 8.96
C LEU A 176 8.73 -3.44 9.94
N ARG A 177 7.96 -3.09 10.99
CA ARG A 177 7.41 -4.08 11.93
C ARG A 177 6.48 -5.07 11.23
N MET A 178 5.65 -4.63 10.28
CA MET A 178 4.80 -5.51 9.48
C MET A 178 5.63 -6.49 8.65
N LYS A 179 6.74 -6.04 8.07
CA LYS A 179 7.70 -6.90 7.36
C LYS A 179 8.27 -7.98 8.29
N ASP A 180 8.67 -7.63 9.52
CA ASP A 180 9.20 -8.58 10.51
C ASP A 180 8.14 -9.62 10.91
N GLU A 181 6.85 -9.27 10.85
CA GLU A 181 5.70 -10.15 11.06
C GLU A 181 5.31 -10.96 9.82
N GLY A 182 6.12 -10.91 8.75
CA GLY A 182 5.90 -11.68 7.52
C GLY A 182 4.91 -11.03 6.53
N ILE A 183 4.47 -9.79 6.75
CA ILE A 183 3.55 -9.07 5.87
C ILE A 183 4.36 -8.29 4.83
N ALA A 184 4.10 -8.53 3.55
CA ALA A 184 4.67 -7.73 2.48
C ALA A 184 3.95 -6.38 2.35
N SER A 185 4.65 -5.38 1.80
CA SER A 185 4.08 -4.05 1.58
C SER A 185 4.43 -3.52 0.19
N LEU A 186 3.44 -2.94 -0.50
CA LEU A 186 3.66 -2.09 -1.67
C LEU A 186 3.40 -0.65 -1.25
N VAL A 187 4.45 0.15 -1.19
CA VAL A 187 4.40 1.57 -0.79
C VAL A 187 4.48 2.42 -2.04
N VAL A 188 3.37 3.06 -2.38
CA VAL A 188 3.31 4.04 -3.46
C VAL A 188 3.59 5.40 -2.88
N GLU A 189 4.60 6.10 -3.39
CA GLU A 189 5.01 7.40 -2.89
C GLU A 189 5.52 8.33 -4.01
N GLN A 190 5.35 9.62 -3.79
CA GLN A 190 6.00 10.65 -4.59
C GLN A 190 7.37 11.00 -4.01
N ASN A 191 7.49 11.01 -2.68
CA ASN A 191 8.76 11.28 -2.02
C ASN A 191 9.64 10.02 -1.99
N ALA A 192 10.64 10.00 -2.88
CA ALA A 192 11.54 8.87 -3.03
C ALA A 192 12.37 8.60 -1.75
N GLU A 193 12.79 9.63 -1.02
CA GLU A 193 13.61 9.45 0.19
C GLU A 193 12.84 8.69 1.26
N ILE A 194 11.55 9.04 1.46
CA ILE A 194 10.68 8.37 2.40
C ILE A 194 10.51 6.90 2.03
N ALA A 195 10.11 6.61 0.79
CA ALA A 195 9.85 5.25 0.37
C ALA A 195 11.11 4.37 0.36
N LEU A 196 12.24 4.91 -0.15
CA LEU A 196 13.50 4.18 -0.24
C LEU A 196 14.15 3.93 1.13
N SER A 197 13.74 4.65 2.18
CA SER A 197 14.28 4.43 3.53
C SER A 197 13.86 3.09 4.14
N VAL A 198 12.74 2.50 3.68
CA VAL A 198 12.19 1.24 4.21
C VAL A 198 12.10 0.13 3.17
N ALA A 199 12.25 0.45 1.88
CA ALA A 199 12.06 -0.52 0.80
C ALA A 199 13.28 -1.45 0.62
N ASP A 200 12.99 -2.71 0.28
CA ASP A 200 13.98 -3.69 -0.20
C ASP A 200 14.18 -3.52 -1.71
N HIS A 201 13.08 -3.39 -2.45
CA HIS A 201 13.07 -3.21 -3.90
C HIS A 201 12.24 -2.00 -4.28
N ALA A 202 12.51 -1.47 -5.46
CA ALA A 202 11.75 -0.34 -5.98
C ALA A 202 11.53 -0.45 -7.49
N ALA A 203 10.48 0.20 -7.95
CA ALA A 203 10.25 0.49 -9.36
C ALA A 203 9.91 1.96 -9.54
N VAL A 204 10.25 2.49 -10.70
CA VAL A 204 9.84 3.82 -11.12
C VAL A 204 8.82 3.68 -12.25
N ILE A 205 7.68 4.32 -12.08
CA ILE A 205 6.64 4.41 -13.10
C ILE A 205 6.60 5.84 -13.67
N ASP A 206 6.60 5.93 -14.98
CA ASP A 206 6.37 7.19 -15.71
C ASP A 206 5.37 6.94 -16.83
N ARG A 207 4.38 7.81 -16.97
CA ARG A 207 3.33 7.77 -18.00
C ARG A 207 2.75 6.36 -18.21
N GLY A 208 2.45 5.67 -17.11
CA GLY A 208 1.85 4.35 -17.11
C GLY A 208 2.77 3.18 -17.45
N ARG A 209 4.08 3.41 -17.56
CA ARG A 209 5.08 2.37 -17.85
C ARG A 209 6.08 2.24 -16.71
N ILE A 210 6.47 1.03 -16.37
CA ILE A 210 7.61 0.81 -15.49
C ILE A 210 8.88 1.08 -16.31
N VAL A 211 9.61 2.13 -15.92
CA VAL A 211 10.83 2.58 -16.63
C VAL A 211 12.11 2.10 -15.94
N TRP A 212 12.00 1.66 -14.70
CA TRP A 212 13.11 1.09 -13.94
C TRP A 212 12.58 0.17 -12.83
N THR A 213 13.33 -0.89 -12.52
CA THR A 213 13.10 -1.75 -11.35
C THR A 213 14.45 -2.30 -10.85
N GLY A 214 14.57 -2.47 -9.54
CA GLY A 214 15.80 -2.99 -8.92
C GLY A 214 15.77 -2.92 -7.41
N GLU A 215 16.92 -3.17 -6.80
CA GLU A 215 17.11 -2.99 -5.36
C GLU A 215 16.94 -1.52 -4.96
N ALA A 216 16.22 -1.26 -3.89
CA ALA A 216 15.97 0.10 -3.41
C ALA A 216 17.28 0.83 -3.06
N ALA A 217 18.29 0.10 -2.55
CA ALA A 217 19.61 0.62 -2.25
C ALA A 217 20.28 1.25 -3.48
N THR A 218 20.19 0.60 -4.65
CA THR A 218 20.74 1.14 -5.90
C THR A 218 20.18 2.53 -6.24
N LEU A 219 18.86 2.67 -6.12
CA LEU A 219 18.21 3.96 -6.40
C LEU A 219 18.45 4.97 -5.28
N ARG A 220 18.54 4.52 -4.00
CA ARG A 220 18.83 5.38 -2.86
C ARG A 220 20.23 5.99 -2.92
N ASP A 221 21.23 5.19 -3.32
CA ASP A 221 22.64 5.58 -3.23
C ASP A 221 23.13 6.29 -4.51
N ASP A 222 22.48 6.09 -5.66
CA ASP A 222 22.79 6.79 -6.93
C ASP A 222 21.89 8.02 -7.13
N ARG A 223 22.41 9.20 -6.71
CA ARG A 223 21.72 10.48 -6.90
C ARG A 223 21.50 10.81 -8.39
N GLY A 224 22.45 10.47 -9.26
CA GLY A 224 22.32 10.73 -10.70
C GLY A 224 21.20 9.90 -11.34
N LEU A 225 21.06 8.64 -10.92
CA LEU A 225 19.97 7.78 -11.35
C LEU A 225 18.61 8.32 -10.87
N ARG A 226 18.52 8.72 -9.59
CA ARG A 226 17.29 9.35 -9.07
C ARG A 226 16.90 10.59 -9.85
N GLN A 227 17.85 11.46 -10.12
CA GLN A 227 17.60 12.69 -10.88
C GLN A 227 17.09 12.42 -12.29
N ARG A 228 17.68 11.44 -12.99
CA ARG A 228 17.24 11.04 -14.33
C ARG A 228 15.84 10.42 -14.34
N LEU A 229 15.51 9.58 -13.35
CA LEU A 229 14.25 8.83 -13.33
C LEU A 229 13.09 9.60 -12.71
N LEU A 230 13.35 10.42 -11.69
CA LEU A 230 12.31 11.07 -10.89
C LEU A 230 12.29 12.59 -11.05
N GLY A 231 13.29 13.19 -11.71
CA GLY A 231 13.39 14.64 -11.86
C GLY A 231 13.64 15.40 -10.56
N VAL A 232 14.04 14.70 -9.48
CA VAL A 232 14.24 15.29 -8.15
C VAL A 232 15.70 15.73 -8.01
N GLN A 233 15.91 17.00 -7.59
CA GLN A 233 17.24 17.55 -7.29
C GLN A 233 17.78 16.99 -5.96
#